data_3363495ac799ae9845dca439794908fd
#
_entry.id   3363495ac799ae9845dca439794908fd
#
_cell.length_a   1.000
_cell.length_b   1.000
_cell.length_c   1.000
_cell.angle_alpha   90.00
_cell.angle_beta   90.00
_cell.angle_gamma   90.00
#
_symmetry.space_group_name_H-M   'P 1'
#
loop_
_entity.id
_entity.type
_entity.pdbx_description
1 polymer ?
#
loop_
_entity_poly.entity_id
_entity_poly.type
_entity_poly.pdbx_seq_one_letter_code
_entity_poly.pdbx_strand_id
1 'polypeptide(L)'
;MAAGKRSAGCLVRARFDGELRYLVVHPSGAYNRRSPDSIPKGLVEPGESDEETALRETREETGLACRIVAPLGEIRYVKSRKTVVAFLAEPLEPPLEPLLRELDWEIDRAEFLPAAAARARLHPDQRPFIDRAQGVPA
;
A
#
# COMPACT_ATOMS: atom_id res chain seq x y z
N MET A 1 16.60 3.24 24.35
CA MET A 1 16.39 2.33 23.21
C MET A 1 15.80 3.10 22.03
N ALA A 2 16.37 2.90 20.88
CA ALA A 2 15.81 3.50 19.69
C ALA A 2 14.47 2.86 19.37
N ALA A 3 13.46 3.67 19.10
CA ALA A 3 12.22 3.19 18.55
C ALA A 3 12.48 2.58 17.16
N GLY A 4 11.73 1.58 16.77
CA GLY A 4 11.76 1.06 15.40
C GLY A 4 11.37 2.14 14.42
N LYS A 5 11.74 1.94 13.14
CA LYS A 5 11.37 2.87 12.08
C LYS A 5 9.85 2.90 11.90
N ARG A 6 9.35 4.07 11.55
CA ARG A 6 7.93 4.29 11.25
C ARG A 6 7.76 4.63 9.78
N SER A 7 6.92 3.84 9.12
CA SER A 7 6.52 4.08 7.74
C SER A 7 5.01 4.30 7.66
N ALA A 8 4.57 4.95 6.61
CA ALA A 8 3.14 5.11 6.32
C ALA A 8 2.88 4.83 4.86
N GLY A 9 1.71 4.30 4.57
CA GLY A 9 1.32 3.96 3.21
C GLY A 9 -0.18 3.89 3.04
N CYS A 10 -0.59 3.67 1.80
CA CYS A 10 -2.00 3.53 1.46
C CYS A 10 -2.30 2.14 0.95
N LEU A 11 -3.38 1.54 1.45
CA LEU A 11 -4.04 0.47 0.75
C LEU A 11 -5.06 1.13 -0.18
N VAL A 12 -4.75 1.15 -1.48
CA VAL A 12 -5.59 1.82 -2.47
C VAL A 12 -6.62 0.84 -3.00
N ARG A 13 -7.89 1.24 -3.01
CA ARG A 13 -8.94 0.44 -3.61
C ARG A 13 -9.59 1.17 -4.78
N ALA A 14 -10.04 0.41 -5.77
CA ALA A 14 -10.80 0.93 -6.91
C ALA A 14 -11.66 -0.18 -7.50
N ARG A 15 -12.69 0.21 -8.27
CA ARG A 15 -13.54 -0.77 -8.94
C ARG A 15 -13.11 -0.94 -10.38
N PHE A 16 -13.11 -2.21 -10.83
CA PHE A 16 -12.89 -2.60 -12.22
C PHE A 16 -14.01 -3.55 -12.61
N ASP A 17 -14.82 -3.17 -13.60
CA ASP A 17 -15.99 -3.94 -14.02
C ASP A 17 -16.90 -4.31 -12.85
N GLY A 18 -17.10 -3.36 -11.94
CA GLY A 18 -17.95 -3.55 -10.76
C GLY A 18 -17.30 -4.28 -9.60
N GLU A 19 -16.11 -4.85 -9.77
CA GLU A 19 -15.40 -5.57 -8.73
C GLU A 19 -14.43 -4.65 -7.97
N LEU A 20 -14.51 -4.67 -6.66
CA LEU A 20 -13.60 -3.91 -5.80
C LEU A 20 -12.26 -4.63 -5.70
N ARG A 21 -11.18 -3.92 -6.04
CA ARG A 21 -9.81 -4.45 -6.01
C ARG A 21 -8.90 -3.56 -5.20
N TYR A 22 -7.80 -4.14 -4.76
CA TYR A 22 -6.82 -3.50 -3.89
C TYR A 22 -5.43 -3.53 -4.53
N LEU A 23 -4.72 -2.41 -4.46
CA LEU A 23 -3.40 -2.26 -5.08
C LEU A 23 -2.33 -2.87 -4.20
N VAL A 24 -1.51 -3.73 -4.80
CA VAL A 24 -0.29 -4.24 -4.20
C VAL A 24 0.87 -3.96 -5.13
N VAL A 25 2.04 -3.69 -4.56
CA VAL A 25 3.26 -3.37 -5.32
C VAL A 25 4.36 -4.37 -4.97
N HIS A 26 5.20 -4.67 -5.95
CA HIS A 26 6.35 -5.55 -5.75
C HIS A 26 7.64 -4.73 -5.85
N PRO A 27 8.52 -4.81 -4.83
CA PRO A 27 9.78 -4.07 -4.86
C PRO A 27 10.70 -4.63 -5.94
N SER A 28 11.38 -3.73 -6.65
CA SER A 28 12.26 -4.10 -7.76
C SER A 28 13.63 -4.59 -7.27
N GLY A 29 14.41 -5.11 -8.21
CA GLY A 29 15.79 -5.53 -7.99
C GLY A 29 15.93 -7.02 -7.70
N ALA A 30 17.11 -7.54 -8.00
CA ALA A 30 17.41 -8.98 -7.84
C ALA A 30 17.27 -9.46 -6.40
N TYR A 31 17.61 -8.60 -5.44
CA TYR A 31 17.49 -8.91 -4.02
C TYR A 31 16.03 -9.16 -3.61
N ASN A 32 15.10 -8.48 -4.27
CA ASN A 32 13.68 -8.53 -3.95
C ASN A 32 12.89 -9.51 -4.82
N ARG A 33 13.55 -10.29 -5.68
CA ARG A 33 12.87 -11.16 -6.63
C ARG A 33 11.81 -12.05 -5.98
N ARG A 34 12.08 -12.56 -4.78
CA ARG A 34 11.19 -13.45 -4.02
C ARG A 34 10.50 -12.77 -2.85
N SER A 35 10.61 -11.45 -2.75
CA SER A 35 9.94 -10.72 -1.70
C SER A 35 8.43 -10.74 -1.91
N PRO A 36 7.64 -10.75 -0.83
CA PRO A 36 6.19 -10.58 -0.98
C PRO A 36 5.86 -9.18 -1.48
N ASP A 37 4.65 -9.01 -1.95
CA ASP A 37 4.14 -7.69 -2.30
C ASP A 37 3.87 -6.88 -1.03
N SER A 38 3.71 -5.59 -1.20
CA SER A 38 3.48 -4.62 -0.12
C SER A 38 2.46 -3.60 -0.57
N ILE A 39 1.89 -2.87 0.39
CA ILE A 39 1.24 -1.61 0.05
C ILE A 39 2.34 -0.61 -0.31
N PRO A 40 2.07 0.38 -1.19
CA PRO A 40 3.00 1.49 -1.39
C PRO A 40 3.19 2.24 -0.08
N LYS A 41 4.43 2.44 0.34
CA LYS A 41 4.76 3.03 1.63
C LYS A 41 6.20 3.51 1.68
N GLY A 42 6.50 4.34 2.65
CA GLY A 42 7.86 4.77 2.92
C GLY A 42 7.97 5.41 4.30
N LEU A 43 9.20 5.77 4.64
CA LEU A 43 9.50 6.35 5.95
C LEU A 43 8.81 7.71 6.12
N VAL A 44 8.24 7.91 7.30
CA VAL A 44 7.71 9.21 7.69
C VAL A 44 8.89 10.16 7.90
N GLU A 45 8.88 11.25 7.14
CA GLU A 45 9.94 12.26 7.23
C GLU A 45 9.65 13.29 8.33
N PRO A 46 10.70 13.93 8.87
CA PRO A 46 10.48 14.98 9.88
C PRO A 46 9.52 16.05 9.37
N GLY A 47 8.52 16.37 10.18
CA GLY A 47 7.53 17.38 9.85
C GLY A 47 6.35 16.89 9.02
N GLU A 48 6.39 15.63 8.53
CA GLU A 48 5.26 15.03 7.83
C GLU A 48 4.31 14.34 8.80
N SER A 49 3.02 14.41 8.52
CA SER A 49 2.05 13.54 9.17
C SER A 49 2.08 12.16 8.50
N ASP A 50 1.51 11.16 9.16
CA ASP A 50 1.38 9.82 8.57
C ASP A 50 0.58 9.89 7.26
N GLU A 51 -0.51 10.67 7.22
CA GLU A 51 -1.34 10.84 6.04
C GLU A 51 -0.56 11.45 4.89
N GLU A 52 0.21 12.50 5.15
CA GLU A 52 1.04 13.14 4.13
C GLU A 52 2.06 12.17 3.54
N THR A 53 2.73 11.41 4.40
CA THR A 53 3.69 10.40 3.96
C THR A 53 3.02 9.33 3.11
N ALA A 54 1.87 8.81 3.58
CA ALA A 54 1.15 7.75 2.86
C ALA A 54 0.75 8.19 1.46
N LEU A 55 0.21 9.41 1.32
CA LEU A 55 -0.20 9.93 0.02
C LEU A 55 1.00 10.21 -0.88
N ARG A 56 2.08 10.78 -0.32
CA ARG A 56 3.30 11.09 -1.07
C ARG A 56 3.96 9.82 -1.61
N GLU A 57 4.16 8.83 -0.76
CA GLU A 57 4.80 7.57 -1.16
C GLU A 57 3.98 6.81 -2.20
N THR A 58 2.65 6.80 -2.05
CA THR A 58 1.77 6.17 -3.04
C THR A 58 1.94 6.83 -4.40
N ARG A 59 1.96 8.15 -4.43
CA ARG A 59 2.14 8.90 -5.68
C ARG A 59 3.52 8.68 -6.29
N GLU A 60 4.57 8.70 -5.46
CA GLU A 60 5.94 8.47 -5.93
C GLU A 60 6.10 7.08 -6.55
N GLU A 61 5.57 6.04 -5.89
CA GLU A 61 5.77 4.66 -6.33
C GLU A 61 4.85 4.26 -7.48
N THR A 62 3.64 4.78 -7.54
CA THR A 62 2.62 4.30 -8.48
C THR A 62 2.06 5.37 -9.42
N GLY A 63 2.39 6.62 -9.19
CA GLY A 63 1.84 7.73 -9.97
C GLY A 63 0.42 8.13 -9.59
N LEU A 64 -0.21 7.42 -8.64
CA LEU A 64 -1.60 7.68 -8.28
C LEU A 64 -1.72 8.75 -7.20
N ALA A 65 -2.42 9.83 -7.54
CA ALA A 65 -2.90 10.79 -6.57
C ALA A 65 -4.20 10.26 -5.96
N CYS A 66 -4.24 10.15 -4.64
CA CYS A 66 -5.34 9.52 -3.93
C CYS A 66 -5.95 10.44 -2.88
N ARG A 67 -7.15 10.10 -2.44
CA ARG A 67 -7.76 10.67 -1.23
C ARG A 67 -7.90 9.58 -0.19
N ILE A 68 -7.71 9.93 1.07
CA ILE A 68 -7.88 9.01 2.18
C ILE A 68 -9.37 8.86 2.49
N VAL A 69 -9.80 7.61 2.61
CA VAL A 69 -11.19 7.24 2.93
C VAL A 69 -11.34 6.95 4.43
N ALA A 70 -10.38 6.22 5.00
CA ALA A 70 -10.43 5.82 6.40
C ALA A 70 -9.06 5.39 6.89
N PRO A 71 -8.77 5.56 8.20
CA PRO A 71 -7.57 4.98 8.78
C PRO A 71 -7.72 3.46 8.88
N LEU A 72 -6.64 2.73 8.63
CA LEU A 72 -6.57 1.29 8.84
C LEU A 72 -5.71 0.91 10.05
N GLY A 73 -5.21 1.92 10.77
CA GLY A 73 -4.38 1.69 11.94
C GLY A 73 -2.97 1.26 11.58
N GLU A 74 -2.31 0.63 12.52
CA GLU A 74 -0.91 0.26 12.34
C GLU A 74 -0.69 -1.22 12.60
N ILE A 75 0.42 -1.71 12.05
CA ILE A 75 0.95 -3.03 12.35
C ILE A 75 2.43 -2.87 12.72
N ARG A 76 2.96 -3.87 13.37
CA ARG A 76 4.38 -3.93 13.68
C ARG A 76 4.94 -5.23 13.12
N TYR A 77 6.01 -5.14 12.32
CA TYR A 77 6.64 -6.32 11.80
C TYR A 77 7.26 -7.14 12.93
N VAL A 78 6.99 -8.44 12.91
CA VAL A 78 7.46 -9.35 13.96
C VAL A 78 8.98 -9.37 14.02
N LYS A 79 9.65 -9.45 12.88
CA LYS A 79 11.12 -9.63 12.85
C LYS A 79 11.88 -8.33 12.99
N SER A 80 11.42 -7.24 12.40
CA SER A 80 12.19 -6.00 12.30
C SER A 80 11.79 -4.91 13.27
N ARG A 81 10.68 -5.09 13.97
CA ARG A 81 10.08 -4.09 14.87
C ARG A 81 9.70 -2.77 14.18
N LYS A 82 9.71 -2.74 12.85
CA LYS A 82 9.24 -1.56 12.11
C LYS A 82 7.73 -1.45 12.25
N THR A 83 7.26 -0.23 12.40
CA THR A 83 5.82 0.06 12.43
C THR A 83 5.39 0.57 11.06
N VAL A 84 4.27 0.08 10.56
CA VAL A 84 3.64 0.58 9.34
C VAL A 84 2.24 1.05 9.67
N VAL A 85 1.95 2.30 9.35
CA VAL A 85 0.62 2.89 9.47
C VAL A 85 0.00 2.90 8.08
N ALA A 86 -1.23 2.46 7.96
CA ALA A 86 -1.91 2.43 6.66
C ALA A 86 -3.23 3.18 6.69
N PHE A 87 -3.56 3.72 5.53
CA PHE A 87 -4.84 4.38 5.27
C PHE A 87 -5.48 3.74 4.06
N LEU A 88 -6.78 3.50 4.14
CA LEU A 88 -7.55 3.12 2.98
C LEU A 88 -7.73 4.37 2.12
N ALA A 89 -7.39 4.26 0.84
CA ALA A 89 -7.43 5.39 -0.08
C ALA A 89 -8.05 4.99 -1.40
N GLU A 90 -8.52 5.99 -2.15
CA GLU A 90 -9.07 5.81 -3.48
C GLU A 90 -8.42 6.80 -4.43
N PRO A 91 -8.11 6.37 -5.68
CA PRO A 91 -7.53 7.29 -6.66
C PRO A 91 -8.49 8.44 -6.97
N LEU A 92 -7.95 9.66 -7.12
CA LEU A 92 -8.75 10.79 -7.59
C LEU A 92 -9.23 10.56 -9.03
N GLU A 93 -8.38 9.93 -9.84
CA GLU A 93 -8.70 9.49 -11.19
C GLU A 93 -8.43 8.00 -11.28
N PRO A 94 -9.47 7.15 -11.21
CA PRO A 94 -9.27 5.71 -11.28
C PRO A 94 -8.57 5.29 -12.57
N PRO A 95 -7.56 4.42 -12.51
CA PRO A 95 -6.90 3.93 -13.71
C PRO A 95 -7.86 3.07 -14.53
N LEU A 96 -7.64 3.04 -15.85
CA LEU A 96 -8.49 2.27 -16.76
C LEU A 96 -8.26 0.76 -16.64
N GLU A 97 -7.05 0.36 -16.27
CA GLU A 97 -6.66 -1.04 -16.16
C GLU A 97 -6.11 -1.35 -14.77
N PRO A 98 -6.33 -2.57 -14.27
CA PRO A 98 -5.83 -2.94 -12.94
C PRO A 98 -4.32 -3.08 -12.85
N LEU A 99 -3.62 -3.33 -13.95
CA LEU A 99 -2.16 -3.39 -13.98
C LEU A 99 -1.61 -2.01 -14.34
N LEU A 100 -0.81 -1.43 -13.44
CA LEU A 100 -0.17 -0.13 -13.67
C LEU A 100 1.15 -0.33 -14.42
N ARG A 101 1.48 0.61 -15.32
CA ARG A 101 2.65 0.48 -16.20
C ARG A 101 3.71 1.56 -15.95
N GLU A 102 3.32 2.72 -15.47
CA GLU A 102 4.23 3.84 -15.22
C GLU A 102 4.65 3.84 -13.76
N LEU A 103 5.69 3.06 -13.46
CA LEU A 103 6.19 2.85 -12.12
C LEU A 103 7.53 3.53 -11.92
N ASP A 104 7.83 3.87 -10.69
CA ASP A 104 9.13 4.34 -10.31
C ASP A 104 10.13 3.16 -10.30
N TRP A 105 11.43 3.45 -10.26
CA TRP A 105 12.48 2.43 -10.34
C TRP A 105 12.49 1.47 -9.14
N GLU A 106 11.88 1.85 -8.02
CA GLU A 106 11.82 1.02 -6.82
C GLU A 106 10.80 -0.11 -6.91
N ILE A 107 9.88 -0.02 -7.88
CA ILE A 107 8.75 -0.95 -8.02
C ILE A 107 8.79 -1.57 -9.41
N ASP A 108 8.74 -2.89 -9.49
CA ASP A 108 8.70 -3.57 -10.79
C ASP A 108 7.31 -4.06 -11.19
N ARG A 109 6.34 -4.04 -10.27
CA ARG A 109 4.96 -4.39 -10.60
C ARG A 109 4.02 -3.74 -9.59
N ALA A 110 2.91 -3.23 -10.09
CA ALA A 110 1.82 -2.70 -9.29
C ALA A 110 0.50 -3.11 -9.93
N GLU A 111 -0.36 -3.77 -9.16
CA GLU A 111 -1.57 -4.35 -9.69
C GLU A 111 -2.70 -4.31 -8.68
N PHE A 112 -3.90 -3.94 -9.16
CA PHE A 112 -5.12 -4.03 -8.37
C PHE A 112 -5.67 -5.46 -8.46
N LEU A 113 -5.82 -6.11 -7.32
CA LEU A 113 -6.26 -7.50 -7.21
C LEU A 113 -7.50 -7.61 -6.33
N PRO A 114 -8.36 -8.62 -6.58
CA PRO A 114 -9.44 -8.95 -5.64
C PRO A 114 -8.87 -9.17 -4.23
N ALA A 115 -9.68 -8.91 -3.22
CA ALA A 115 -9.23 -8.94 -1.83
C ALA A 115 -8.46 -10.20 -1.45
N ALA A 116 -8.97 -11.37 -1.81
CA ALA A 116 -8.31 -12.65 -1.47
C ALA A 116 -6.93 -12.77 -2.12
N ALA A 117 -6.80 -12.38 -3.38
CA ALA A 117 -5.53 -12.42 -4.10
C ALA A 117 -4.54 -11.39 -3.55
N ALA A 118 -5.00 -10.18 -3.28
CA ALA A 118 -4.17 -9.14 -2.67
C ALA A 118 -3.64 -9.60 -1.30
N ARG A 119 -4.52 -10.16 -0.48
CA ARG A 119 -4.15 -10.69 0.83
C ARG A 119 -3.09 -11.78 0.73
N ALA A 120 -3.24 -12.69 -0.22
CA ALA A 120 -2.28 -13.78 -0.42
C ALA A 120 -0.91 -13.28 -0.87
N ARG A 121 -0.86 -12.20 -1.66
CA ARG A 121 0.37 -11.64 -2.21
C ARG A 121 1.11 -10.73 -1.24
N LEU A 122 0.40 -10.10 -0.31
CA LEU A 122 1.00 -9.18 0.66
C LEU A 122 1.87 -9.91 1.68
N HIS A 123 2.90 -9.21 2.13
CA HIS A 123 3.67 -9.63 3.30
C HIS A 123 2.70 -10.05 4.42
N PRO A 124 2.91 -11.21 5.05
CA PRO A 124 1.96 -11.71 6.05
C PRO A 124 1.59 -10.69 7.13
N ASP A 125 2.54 -9.88 7.59
CA ASP A 125 2.30 -8.88 8.62
C ASP A 125 1.39 -7.73 8.16
N GLN A 126 1.22 -7.56 6.84
CA GLN A 126 0.35 -6.54 6.27
C GLN A 126 -1.07 -7.04 5.97
N ARG A 127 -1.31 -8.34 6.04
CA ARG A 127 -2.62 -8.92 5.74
C ARG A 127 -3.76 -8.32 6.57
N PRO A 128 -3.56 -7.96 7.84
CA PRO A 128 -4.62 -7.30 8.61
C PRO A 128 -5.16 -6.03 7.96
N PHE A 129 -4.38 -5.33 7.14
CA PHE A 129 -4.88 -4.14 6.45
C PHE A 129 -6.00 -4.47 5.48
N ILE A 130 -5.90 -5.59 4.73
CA ILE A 130 -6.99 -6.05 3.86
C ILE A 130 -8.23 -6.38 4.70
N ASP A 131 -8.04 -7.11 5.79
CA ASP A 131 -9.16 -7.52 6.65
C ASP A 131 -9.88 -6.29 7.21
N ARG A 132 -9.13 -5.30 7.65
CA ARG A 132 -9.69 -4.03 8.17
C ARG A 132 -10.38 -3.23 7.08
N ALA A 133 -9.80 -3.20 5.86
CA ALA A 133 -10.36 -2.47 4.73
C ALA A 133 -11.71 -3.05 4.29
N GLN A 134 -11.87 -4.36 4.36
CA GLN A 134 -13.12 -5.01 3.99
C GLN A 134 -14.28 -4.64 4.92
N GLY A 135 -13.99 -4.16 6.12
CA GLY A 135 -15.00 -3.64 7.03
C GLY A 135 -15.44 -2.20 6.72
N VAL A 136 -14.80 -1.52 5.79
CA VAL A 136 -15.14 -0.14 5.41
C VAL A 136 -16.00 -0.15 4.15
N PRO A 137 -17.24 0.38 4.21
CA PRO A 137 -18.13 0.40 3.04
C PRO A 137 -17.48 1.07 1.82
N ALA A 138 -17.82 0.55 0.66
CA ALA A 138 -17.36 1.12 -0.61
C ALA A 138 -18.28 2.26 -1.07
#